data_b5c32e7e06ffa878f72a1d74a5633459
#
_entry.id   b5c32e7e06ffa878f72a1d74a5633459
#
_cell.length_a   1.000
_cell.length_b   1.000
_cell.length_c   1.000
_cell.angle_alpha   90.00
_cell.angle_beta   90.00
_cell.angle_gamma   90.00
#
_symmetry.space_group_name_H-M   'P 1'
#
loop_
_entity.id
_entity.type
_entity.pdbx_description
1 polymer ?
#
loop_
_entity_poly.entity_id
_entity_poly.type
_entity_poly.pdbx_seq_one_letter_code
_entity_poly.pdbx_strand_id
1 'polypeptide(L)'
;MRAFVEDAKRGMLKYGYRRGCLIGNLGQELASLDDAFREQLEAVLLSWERRVEGCLRQAIEAGELAPGSDAAAISRFFWIGWEGAVLRAKLTRNAEPLDQFASMFFATLPLPAGRAKKR
;
A
#
# COMPACT_ATOMS: atom_id res chain seq x y z
N MET A 1 -0.07 -5.81 8.10
CA MET A 1 0.33 -4.70 7.20
C MET A 1 1.75 -4.19 7.47
N ARG A 2 2.15 -4.00 8.75
CA ARG A 2 3.53 -3.58 9.08
C ARG A 2 4.57 -4.59 8.58
N ALA A 3 4.31 -5.88 8.75
CA ALA A 3 5.19 -6.93 8.25
C ALA A 3 5.36 -6.86 6.72
N PHE A 4 4.29 -6.60 5.99
CA PHE A 4 4.34 -6.39 4.54
C PHE A 4 5.27 -5.22 4.18
N VAL A 5 5.13 -4.09 4.87
CA VAL A 5 5.97 -2.92 4.64
C VAL A 5 7.45 -3.25 4.86
N GLU A 6 7.77 -3.92 5.97
CA GLU A 6 9.16 -4.30 6.27
C GLU A 6 9.73 -5.30 5.28
N ASP A 7 8.93 -6.28 4.85
CA ASP A 7 9.34 -7.25 3.83
C ASP A 7 9.58 -6.58 2.48
N ALA A 8 8.73 -5.66 2.08
CA ALA A 8 8.89 -4.91 0.84
C ALA A 8 10.14 -4.03 0.86
N LYS A 9 10.43 -3.38 1.99
CA LYS A 9 11.66 -2.59 2.16
C LYS A 9 12.91 -3.47 2.00
N ARG A 10 12.92 -4.64 2.64
CA ARG A 10 14.03 -5.59 2.50
C ARG A 10 14.20 -6.06 1.05
N GLY A 11 13.10 -6.34 0.39
CA GLY A 11 13.11 -6.75 -1.03
C GLY A 11 13.69 -5.67 -1.94
N MET A 12 13.29 -4.42 -1.74
CA MET A 12 13.84 -3.30 -2.51
C MET A 12 15.33 -3.08 -2.23
N LEU A 13 15.73 -3.14 -0.96
CA LEU A 13 17.15 -3.00 -0.57
C LEU A 13 18.01 -4.09 -1.20
N LYS A 14 17.53 -5.33 -1.23
CA LYS A 14 18.25 -6.47 -1.81
C LYS A 14 18.65 -6.22 -3.27
N TYR A 15 17.82 -5.52 -4.03
CA TYR A 15 18.07 -5.20 -5.44
C TYR A 15 18.54 -3.75 -5.66
N GLY A 16 19.03 -3.08 -4.60
CA GLY A 16 19.56 -1.72 -4.67
C GLY A 16 18.54 -0.68 -5.10
N TYR A 17 17.26 -0.89 -4.77
CA TYR A 17 16.13 -0.01 -5.14
C TYR A 17 15.97 0.18 -6.66
N ARG A 18 16.41 -0.79 -7.47
CA ARG A 18 16.36 -0.66 -8.94
C ARG A 18 15.11 -1.26 -9.57
N ARG A 19 14.46 -2.23 -8.89
CA ARG A 19 13.35 -3.00 -9.48
C ARG A 19 11.98 -2.39 -9.24
N GLY A 20 11.66 -1.98 -8.01
CA GLY A 20 10.34 -1.49 -7.67
C GLY A 20 9.25 -2.57 -7.79
N CYS A 21 8.03 -2.15 -8.12
CA CYS A 21 6.89 -3.03 -8.30
C CYS A 21 6.69 -3.35 -9.79
N LEU A 22 6.71 -4.62 -10.17
CA LEU A 22 6.52 -5.04 -11.56
C LEU A 22 5.20 -4.54 -12.13
N ILE A 23 4.10 -4.68 -11.39
CA ILE A 23 2.76 -4.27 -11.84
C ILE A 23 2.69 -2.76 -12.02
N GLY A 24 3.23 -1.98 -11.07
CA GLY A 24 3.30 -0.53 -11.19
C GLY A 24 4.15 -0.08 -12.37
N ASN A 25 5.31 -0.69 -12.56
CA ASN A 25 6.20 -0.38 -13.69
C ASN A 25 5.52 -0.66 -15.03
N LEU A 26 4.90 -1.84 -15.18
CA LEU A 26 4.19 -2.21 -16.40
C LEU A 26 3.00 -1.27 -16.65
N GLY A 27 2.25 -0.92 -15.60
CA GLY A 27 1.12 0.00 -15.70
C GLY A 27 1.52 1.38 -16.21
N GLN A 28 2.64 1.91 -15.74
CA GLN A 28 3.13 3.21 -16.18
C GLN A 28 3.62 3.19 -17.63
N GLU A 29 4.24 2.11 -18.06
CA GLU A 29 4.83 2.04 -19.41
C GLU A 29 3.84 1.58 -20.48
N LEU A 30 2.95 0.64 -20.17
CA LEU A 30 2.20 -0.11 -21.17
C LEU A 30 0.68 0.11 -21.11
N ALA A 31 0.12 0.67 -20.03
CA ALA A 31 -1.32 0.80 -19.87
C ALA A 31 -1.99 1.65 -20.95
N SER A 32 -1.28 2.64 -21.51
CA SER A 32 -1.78 3.48 -22.59
C SER A 32 -1.70 2.83 -23.99
N LEU A 33 -1.02 1.69 -24.12
CA LEU A 33 -0.76 1.04 -25.39
C LEU A 33 -1.70 -0.11 -25.70
N ASP A 34 -2.26 -0.78 -24.69
CA ASP A 34 -3.07 -1.98 -24.85
C ASP A 34 -4.16 -2.06 -23.77
N ASP A 35 -5.44 -1.99 -24.19
CA ASP A 35 -6.58 -1.99 -23.28
C ASP A 35 -6.74 -3.32 -22.54
N ALA A 36 -6.53 -4.46 -23.21
CA ALA A 36 -6.62 -5.78 -22.56
C ALA A 36 -5.55 -5.94 -21.49
N PHE A 37 -4.35 -5.47 -21.75
CA PHE A 37 -3.24 -5.50 -20.79
C PHE A 37 -3.52 -4.58 -19.60
N ARG A 38 -4.05 -3.37 -19.86
CA ARG A 38 -4.47 -2.43 -18.83
C ARG A 38 -5.52 -3.06 -17.91
N GLU A 39 -6.50 -3.75 -18.46
CA GLU A 39 -7.56 -4.42 -17.68
C GLU A 39 -6.99 -5.54 -16.79
N GLN A 40 -6.02 -6.31 -17.28
CA GLN A 40 -5.36 -7.34 -16.50
C GLN A 40 -4.56 -6.75 -15.34
N LEU A 41 -3.84 -5.65 -15.54
CA LEU A 41 -3.11 -4.97 -14.48
C LEU A 41 -4.05 -4.41 -13.42
N GLU A 42 -5.16 -3.79 -13.85
CA GLU A 42 -6.18 -3.29 -12.93
C GLU A 42 -6.79 -4.43 -12.10
N ALA A 43 -7.06 -5.58 -12.70
CA ALA A 43 -7.59 -6.74 -11.99
C ALA A 43 -6.62 -7.23 -10.89
N VAL A 44 -5.31 -7.20 -11.14
CA VAL A 44 -4.31 -7.56 -10.13
C VAL A 44 -4.32 -6.56 -8.98
N LEU A 45 -4.32 -5.27 -9.26
CA LEU A 45 -4.37 -4.22 -8.23
C LEU A 45 -5.65 -4.32 -7.40
N LEU A 46 -6.80 -4.57 -8.02
CA LEU A 46 -8.06 -4.78 -7.31
C LEU A 46 -8.00 -6.01 -6.40
N SER A 47 -7.32 -7.08 -6.80
CA SER A 47 -7.14 -8.26 -5.95
C SER A 47 -6.30 -7.94 -4.71
N TRP A 48 -5.29 -7.10 -4.83
CA TRP A 48 -4.48 -6.65 -3.71
C TRP A 48 -5.27 -5.74 -2.76
N GLU A 49 -6.10 -4.85 -3.31
CA GLU A 49 -7.01 -4.01 -2.52
C GLU A 49 -7.94 -4.87 -1.67
N ARG A 50 -8.53 -5.93 -2.25
CA ARG A 50 -9.43 -6.83 -1.52
C ARG A 50 -8.74 -7.56 -0.37
N ARG A 51 -7.49 -7.95 -0.54
CA ARG A 51 -6.71 -8.59 0.54
C ARG A 51 -6.48 -7.66 1.72
N VAL A 52 -6.08 -6.43 1.47
CA VAL A 52 -5.88 -5.44 2.53
C VAL A 52 -7.21 -5.03 3.15
N GLU A 53 -8.27 -4.89 2.36
CA GLU A 53 -9.62 -4.65 2.87
C GLU A 53 -10.03 -5.74 3.87
N GLY A 54 -9.81 -7.02 3.54
CA GLY A 54 -10.08 -8.13 4.44
C GLY A 54 -9.31 -8.04 5.76
N CYS A 55 -8.03 -7.67 5.70
CA CYS A 55 -7.20 -7.41 6.88
C CYS A 55 -7.77 -6.28 7.75
N LEU A 56 -8.21 -5.19 7.13
CA LEU A 56 -8.78 -4.04 7.83
C LEU A 56 -10.13 -4.38 8.45
N ARG A 57 -10.96 -5.17 7.79
CA ARG A 57 -12.22 -5.66 8.35
C ARG A 57 -12.00 -6.50 9.60
N GLN A 58 -10.99 -7.37 9.59
CA GLN A 58 -10.62 -8.15 10.78
C GLN A 58 -10.16 -7.23 11.92
N ALA A 59 -9.40 -6.18 11.62
CA ALA A 59 -8.98 -5.22 12.64
C ALA A 59 -10.16 -4.44 13.22
N ILE A 60 -11.16 -4.11 12.42
CA ILE A 60 -12.40 -3.47 12.89
C ILE A 60 -13.16 -4.42 13.83
N GLU A 61 -13.33 -5.69 13.41
CA GLU A 61 -14.01 -6.71 14.22
C GLU A 61 -13.29 -6.98 15.55
N ALA A 62 -11.96 -6.93 15.55
CA ALA A 62 -11.14 -7.11 16.75
C ALA A 62 -11.08 -5.87 17.65
N GLY A 63 -11.72 -4.77 17.26
CA GLY A 63 -11.71 -3.52 18.03
C GLY A 63 -10.40 -2.74 17.95
N GLU A 64 -9.53 -3.07 17.02
CA GLU A 64 -8.27 -2.35 16.79
C GLU A 64 -8.46 -1.07 15.97
N LEU A 65 -9.49 -1.04 15.13
CA LEU A 65 -9.92 0.14 14.39
C LEU A 65 -11.34 0.51 14.80
N ALA A 66 -11.71 1.78 14.60
CA ALA A 66 -13.03 2.29 14.94
C ALA A 66 -14.13 1.54 14.19
N PRO A 67 -15.24 1.18 14.86
CA PRO A 67 -16.40 0.61 14.17
C PRO A 67 -16.95 1.63 13.16
N GLY A 68 -17.39 1.17 12.01
CA GLY A 68 -17.84 2.05 10.93
C GLY A 68 -16.72 2.58 10.04
N SER A 69 -15.45 2.19 10.27
CA SER A 69 -14.36 2.53 9.35
C SER A 69 -14.62 1.96 7.96
N ASP A 70 -14.31 2.74 6.93
CA ASP A 70 -14.45 2.31 5.54
C ASP A 70 -13.21 1.53 5.08
N ALA A 71 -13.24 0.22 5.30
CA ALA A 71 -12.10 -0.66 4.97
C ALA A 71 -11.74 -0.63 3.49
N ALA A 72 -12.73 -0.55 2.60
CA ALA A 72 -12.48 -0.50 1.16
C ALA A 72 -11.75 0.78 0.76
N ALA A 73 -12.20 1.93 1.27
CA ALA A 73 -11.57 3.22 0.98
C ALA A 73 -10.16 3.30 1.55
N ILE A 74 -9.95 2.80 2.77
CA ILE A 74 -8.61 2.78 3.40
C ILE A 74 -7.66 1.89 2.59
N SER A 75 -8.12 0.72 2.16
CA SER A 75 -7.31 -0.18 1.33
C SER A 75 -6.90 0.46 0.00
N ARG A 76 -7.85 1.11 -0.66
CA ARG A 76 -7.58 1.82 -1.93
C ARG A 76 -6.56 2.93 -1.74
N PHE A 77 -6.74 3.73 -0.69
CA PHE A 77 -5.79 4.79 -0.33
C PHE A 77 -4.39 4.23 -0.10
N PHE A 78 -4.28 3.11 0.64
CA PHE A 78 -2.99 2.47 0.88
C PHE A 78 -2.28 2.13 -0.44
N TRP A 79 -2.97 1.44 -1.35
CA TRP A 79 -2.33 0.98 -2.59
C TRP A 79 -1.97 2.13 -3.54
N ILE A 80 -2.80 3.16 -3.62
CA ILE A 80 -2.48 4.37 -4.40
C ILE A 80 -1.20 5.00 -3.87
N GLY A 81 -1.09 5.19 -2.56
CA GLY A 81 0.06 5.82 -1.94
C GLY A 81 1.30 4.92 -1.95
N TRP A 82 1.12 3.61 -1.69
CA TRP A 82 2.23 2.65 -1.67
C TRP A 82 2.93 2.55 -3.03
N GLU A 83 2.17 2.46 -4.12
CA GLU A 83 2.74 2.42 -5.46
C GLU A 83 3.55 3.69 -5.77
N GLY A 84 3.06 4.85 -5.35
CA GLY A 84 3.79 6.10 -5.46
C GLY A 84 5.07 6.12 -4.62
N ALA A 85 5.01 5.58 -3.40
CA ALA A 85 6.17 5.47 -2.51
C ALA A 85 7.24 4.54 -3.10
N VAL A 86 6.83 3.41 -3.68
CA VAL A 86 7.74 2.47 -4.36
C VAL A 86 8.44 3.14 -5.53
N LEU A 87 7.70 3.87 -6.37
CA LEU A 87 8.29 4.64 -7.47
C LEU A 87 9.33 5.63 -6.95
N ARG A 88 8.98 6.40 -5.91
CA ARG A 88 9.89 7.41 -5.35
C ARG A 88 11.13 6.78 -4.73
N ALA A 89 10.99 5.64 -4.04
CA ALA A 89 12.12 4.88 -3.49
C ALA A 89 13.07 4.40 -4.58
N LYS A 90 12.53 3.97 -5.71
CA LYS A 90 13.31 3.59 -6.89
C LYS A 90 14.12 4.77 -7.44
N LEU A 91 13.54 5.97 -7.47
CA LEU A 91 14.19 7.18 -7.96
C LEU A 91 15.25 7.69 -6.98
N THR A 92 14.97 7.67 -5.69
CA THR A 92 15.90 8.18 -4.65
C THR A 92 16.95 7.15 -4.22
N ARG A 93 16.77 5.88 -4.59
CA ARG A 93 17.66 4.77 -4.21
C ARG A 93 17.78 4.56 -2.70
N ASN A 94 16.70 4.80 -1.97
CA ASN A 94 16.62 4.55 -0.53
C ASN A 94 15.18 4.28 -0.08
N ALA A 95 15.01 3.89 1.19
CA ALA A 95 13.72 3.52 1.75
C ALA A 95 12.91 4.71 2.27
N GLU A 96 13.44 5.92 2.24
CA GLU A 96 12.81 7.09 2.86
C GLU A 96 11.37 7.32 2.39
N PRO A 97 11.04 7.26 1.08
CA PRO A 97 9.65 7.41 0.65
C PRO A 97 8.71 6.34 1.19
N LEU A 98 9.19 5.09 1.34
CA LEU A 98 8.40 4.00 1.91
C LEU A 98 8.11 4.25 3.39
N ASP A 99 9.12 4.68 4.15
CA ASP A 99 8.99 4.99 5.57
C ASP A 99 8.05 6.20 5.76
N GLN A 100 8.18 7.22 4.95
CA GLN A 100 7.33 8.41 4.99
C GLN A 100 5.87 8.04 4.77
N PHE A 101 5.58 7.28 3.72
CA PHE A 101 4.21 6.87 3.44
C PHE A 101 3.65 5.97 4.54
N ALA A 102 4.40 4.94 4.96
CA ALA A 102 3.94 4.00 5.98
C ALA A 102 3.65 4.70 7.30
N SER A 103 4.54 5.60 7.73
CA SER A 103 4.37 6.37 8.95
C SER A 103 3.07 7.20 8.93
N MET A 104 2.85 7.92 7.84
CA MET A 104 1.63 8.73 7.68
C MET A 104 0.37 7.88 7.56
N PHE A 105 0.45 6.78 6.81
CA PHE A 105 -0.68 5.87 6.67
C PHE A 105 -1.14 5.32 8.03
N PHE A 106 -0.21 4.78 8.82
CA PHE A 106 -0.56 4.23 10.13
C PHE A 106 -1.04 5.31 11.11
N ALA A 107 -0.50 6.52 11.02
CA ALA A 107 -0.93 7.64 11.86
C ALA A 107 -2.36 8.11 11.55
N THR A 108 -2.83 7.92 10.32
CA THR A 108 -4.17 8.36 9.89
C THR A 108 -5.25 7.30 10.08
N LEU A 109 -4.89 6.07 10.47
CA LEU A 109 -5.89 5.03 10.70
C LEU A 109 -6.87 5.44 11.80
N PRO A 110 -8.20 5.23 11.60
CA PRO A 110 -9.19 5.59 12.60
C PRO A 110 -9.11 4.65 13.81
N LEU A 111 -8.77 5.19 14.98
CA LEU A 111 -8.70 4.44 16.23
C LEU A 111 -10.06 4.45 16.93
N PRO A 112 -10.38 3.40 17.71
CA PRO A 112 -11.58 3.40 18.52
C PRO A 112 -11.58 4.55 19.52
N ALA A 113 -12.79 5.04 19.89
CA ALA A 113 -12.94 6.09 20.89
C ALA A 113 -12.25 5.69 22.20
N GLY A 114 -11.51 6.63 22.81
CA GLY A 114 -10.80 6.40 24.07
C GLY A 114 -9.39 5.82 23.93
N ARG A 115 -8.93 5.46 22.73
CA ARG A 115 -7.53 5.07 22.49
C ARG A 115 -6.71 6.27 22.02
N ALA A 116 -5.70 6.63 22.79
CA ALA A 116 -4.74 7.64 22.36
C ALA A 116 -3.90 7.09 21.21
N LYS A 117 -3.65 7.91 20.18
CA LYS A 117 -2.68 7.57 19.15
C LYS A 117 -1.30 7.54 19.78
N LYS A 118 -0.61 6.42 19.73
CA LYS A 118 0.80 6.32 20.11
C LYS A 118 1.63 7.07 19.04
N ARG A 119 2.38 8.04 19.50
CA ARG A 119 3.35 8.78 18.68
C ARG A 119 4.60 7.96 18.46
#